data_ae3bbbe35509e630817dc90743f682bb
#
_entry.id   ae3bbbe35509e630817dc90743f682bb
#
_cell.length_a   1.000
_cell.length_b   1.000
_cell.length_c   1.000
_cell.angle_alpha   90.00
_cell.angle_beta   90.00
_cell.angle_gamma   90.00
#
_symmetry.space_group_name_H-M   'P 1'
#
loop_
_entity.id
_entity.type
_entity.pdbx_description
1 polymer ?
#
loop_
_entity_poly.entity_id
_entity_poly.type
_entity_poly.pdbx_seq_one_letter_code
_entity_poly.pdbx_strand_id
1 'polypeptide(L)'
;LSGLMKVRVDESFDLNVVGVDDLHGFENHMLRLPEGCYAMNLFAVKLPQIRNIFDAASPAEFCRQMGLVAQATVAALVHEKCYMGYAGDGIIVGTVIGRHRIKPDEIQKDIENILSHDGTAVRIGGDFSTDVTVKLVSNQRLWSGLSACNTLRDFLGRETVPDSASTDRTDGYAELADGL
;
A
#
# COMPACT_ATOMS: atom_id res chain seq x y z
N LEU A 1 1.20 -7.39 28.68
CA LEU A 1 0.98 -7.91 27.34
C LEU A 1 1.10 -6.86 26.27
N SER A 2 0.69 -5.62 26.56
CA SER A 2 0.85 -4.51 25.64
C SER A 2 2.33 -4.25 25.34
N GLY A 3 3.22 -4.47 26.29
CA GLY A 3 4.65 -4.34 26.08
C GLY A 3 5.26 -5.38 25.13
N LEU A 4 4.47 -6.40 24.76
CA LEU A 4 4.92 -7.44 23.84
C LEU A 4 4.54 -7.15 22.39
N MET A 5 3.84 -6.06 22.12
CA MET A 5 3.49 -5.68 20.78
C MET A 5 4.74 -5.23 20.03
N LYS A 6 5.19 -6.05 19.10
CA LYS A 6 6.31 -5.75 18.24
C LYS A 6 5.79 -5.56 16.82
N VAL A 7 5.99 -4.38 16.29
CA VAL A 7 5.58 -4.04 14.94
C VAL A 7 6.82 -3.59 14.18
N ARG A 8 6.99 -4.11 12.99
CA ARG A 8 8.08 -3.70 12.09
C ARG A 8 7.48 -2.89 10.95
N VAL A 9 8.21 -1.86 10.53
CA VAL A 9 7.74 -0.99 9.46
C VAL A 9 7.56 -1.75 8.14
N ASP A 10 8.42 -2.73 7.89
CA ASP A 10 8.44 -3.49 6.64
C ASP A 10 7.54 -4.74 6.67
N GLU A 11 6.84 -4.97 7.76
CA GLU A 11 6.05 -6.18 7.95
C GLU A 11 4.58 -5.92 7.65
N SER A 12 3.97 -6.86 6.90
CA SER A 12 2.52 -6.91 6.75
C SER A 12 1.88 -7.40 8.04
N PHE A 13 0.78 -6.79 8.42
CA PHE A 13 -0.03 -7.22 9.56
C PHE A 13 -1.47 -6.80 9.36
N ASP A 14 -2.38 -7.38 10.15
CA ASP A 14 -3.79 -7.04 10.10
C ASP A 14 -4.02 -5.68 10.76
N LEU A 15 -4.54 -4.72 9.99
CA LEU A 15 -4.86 -3.39 10.49
C LEU A 15 -6.20 -3.33 11.22
N ASN A 16 -6.96 -4.44 11.25
CA ASN A 16 -8.31 -4.50 11.82
C ASN A 16 -9.26 -3.49 11.17
N VAL A 17 -9.13 -3.31 9.87
CA VAL A 17 -10.00 -2.47 9.05
C VAL A 17 -10.77 -3.37 8.10
N VAL A 18 -12.10 -3.26 8.13
CA VAL A 18 -12.96 -4.02 7.22
C VAL A 18 -12.65 -3.60 5.77
N GLY A 19 -12.36 -4.58 4.94
CA GLY A 19 -12.03 -4.35 3.54
C GLY A 19 -10.54 -4.33 3.24
N VAL A 20 -9.68 -4.37 4.26
CA VAL A 20 -8.23 -4.42 4.07
C VAL A 20 -7.67 -5.59 4.90
N ASP A 21 -7.19 -6.60 4.21
CA ASP A 21 -6.56 -7.76 4.83
C ASP A 21 -5.06 -7.51 5.06
N ASP A 22 -4.38 -8.44 5.72
CA ASP A 22 -2.93 -8.50 5.57
C ASP A 22 -2.59 -9.00 4.16
N LEU A 23 -1.33 -8.94 3.80
CA LEU A 23 -0.91 -9.32 2.45
C LEU A 23 -1.24 -10.77 2.13
N HIS A 24 -1.03 -11.65 3.11
CA HIS A 24 -1.31 -13.08 2.93
C HIS A 24 -2.81 -13.32 2.71
N GLY A 25 -3.67 -12.70 3.50
CA GLY A 25 -5.12 -12.79 3.34
C GLY A 25 -5.59 -12.23 2.00
N PHE A 26 -5.02 -11.10 1.58
CA PHE A 26 -5.29 -10.52 0.29
C PHE A 26 -4.93 -11.49 -0.85
N GLU A 27 -3.73 -12.05 -0.82
CA GLU A 27 -3.29 -13.00 -1.84
C GLU A 27 -4.14 -14.26 -1.86
N ASN A 28 -4.55 -14.76 -0.70
CA ASN A 28 -5.45 -15.91 -0.62
C ASN A 28 -6.81 -15.61 -1.27
N HIS A 29 -7.34 -14.42 -1.05
CA HIS A 29 -8.57 -13.99 -1.72
C HIS A 29 -8.40 -13.97 -3.23
N MET A 30 -7.31 -13.42 -3.72
CA MET A 30 -7.03 -13.34 -5.14
C MET A 30 -6.91 -14.73 -5.77
N LEU A 31 -6.22 -15.64 -5.10
CA LEU A 31 -5.99 -17.00 -5.60
C LEU A 31 -7.25 -17.86 -5.54
N ARG A 32 -8.25 -17.49 -4.74
CA ARG A 32 -9.54 -18.18 -4.65
C ARG A 32 -10.58 -17.67 -5.63
N LEU A 33 -10.27 -16.64 -6.40
CA LEU A 33 -11.18 -16.21 -7.46
C LEU A 33 -11.42 -17.39 -8.43
N PRO A 34 -12.65 -17.58 -8.90
CA PRO A 34 -12.92 -18.64 -9.86
C PRO A 34 -11.99 -18.56 -11.05
N GLU A 35 -11.68 -19.70 -11.65
CA GLU A 35 -10.82 -19.72 -12.82
C GLU A 35 -11.39 -18.84 -13.92
N GLY A 36 -10.52 -18.10 -14.56
CA GLY A 36 -10.89 -17.19 -15.63
C GLY A 36 -10.02 -15.95 -15.65
N CYS A 37 -10.33 -15.08 -16.59
CA CYS A 37 -9.65 -13.79 -16.70
C CYS A 37 -10.63 -12.68 -16.31
N TYR A 38 -10.15 -11.75 -15.52
CA TYR A 38 -10.94 -10.64 -15.02
C TYR A 38 -10.38 -9.32 -15.53
N ALA A 39 -11.26 -8.38 -15.80
CA ALA A 39 -10.83 -7.00 -15.97
C ALA A 39 -10.49 -6.44 -14.59
N MET A 40 -9.25 -6.07 -14.39
CA MET A 40 -8.77 -5.55 -13.11
C MET A 40 -7.87 -4.37 -13.31
N ASN A 41 -7.94 -3.44 -12.36
CA ASN A 41 -6.96 -2.36 -12.21
C ASN A 41 -6.15 -2.66 -10.94
N LEU A 42 -4.85 -2.84 -11.10
CA LEU A 42 -3.97 -3.06 -9.96
C LEU A 42 -3.40 -1.73 -9.50
N PHE A 43 -3.53 -1.43 -8.22
CA PHE A 43 -3.12 -0.15 -7.66
C PHE A 43 -2.39 -0.32 -6.33
N ALA A 44 -1.70 0.73 -5.94
CA ALA A 44 -1.07 0.83 -4.64
C ALA A 44 -1.29 2.22 -4.04
N VAL A 45 -1.54 2.26 -2.75
CA VAL A 45 -1.60 3.48 -1.95
C VAL A 45 -0.37 3.48 -1.04
N LYS A 46 0.43 4.51 -1.13
CA LYS A 46 1.72 4.56 -0.43
C LYS A 46 1.81 5.81 0.43
N LEU A 47 2.34 5.65 1.65
CA LEU A 47 2.74 6.77 2.49
C LEU A 47 4.25 6.99 2.33
N PRO A 48 4.69 8.03 1.62
CA PRO A 48 6.12 8.24 1.40
C PRO A 48 6.92 8.47 2.68
N GLN A 49 6.26 9.01 3.71
CA GLN A 49 6.89 9.36 4.98
C GLN A 49 6.82 8.24 6.03
N ILE A 50 6.52 7.02 5.63
CA ILE A 50 6.21 5.94 6.56
C ILE A 50 7.32 5.67 7.58
N ARG A 51 8.57 5.73 7.18
CA ARG A 51 9.67 5.45 8.09
C ARG A 51 9.82 6.55 9.14
N ASN A 52 9.62 7.80 8.76
CA ASN A 52 9.61 8.91 9.69
C ASN A 52 8.45 8.80 10.67
N ILE A 53 7.29 8.41 10.16
CA ILE A 53 6.09 8.18 10.99
C ILE A 53 6.35 7.05 11.97
N PHE A 54 6.91 5.96 11.51
CA PHE A 54 7.20 4.79 12.34
C PHE A 54 8.20 5.14 13.46
N ASP A 55 9.26 5.87 13.12
CA ASP A 55 10.29 6.24 14.09
C ASP A 55 9.77 7.21 15.15
N ALA A 56 8.82 8.08 14.79
CA ALA A 56 8.27 9.09 15.69
C ALA A 56 7.13 8.58 16.57
N ALA A 57 6.52 7.45 16.22
CA ALA A 57 5.30 6.96 16.86
C ALA A 57 5.57 5.73 17.73
N SER A 58 4.70 5.52 18.74
CA SER A 58 4.64 4.23 19.40
C SER A 58 4.05 3.17 18.45
N PRO A 59 4.27 1.87 18.69
CA PRO A 59 3.65 0.84 17.86
C PRO A 59 2.13 0.96 17.78
N ALA A 60 1.46 1.27 18.89
CA ALA A 60 0.01 1.45 18.91
C ALA A 60 -0.41 2.65 18.06
N GLU A 61 0.30 3.75 18.16
CA GLU A 61 0.02 4.96 17.37
C GLU A 61 0.26 4.71 15.89
N PHE A 62 1.34 4.04 15.54
CA PHE A 62 1.63 3.66 14.17
C PHE A 62 0.51 2.81 13.56
N CYS A 63 0.05 1.79 14.28
CA CYS A 63 -1.06 0.94 13.84
C CYS A 63 -2.35 1.75 13.66
N ARG A 64 -2.64 2.67 14.60
CA ARG A 64 -3.80 3.55 14.52
C ARG A 64 -3.75 4.42 13.27
N GLN A 65 -2.59 4.99 12.99
CA GLN A 65 -2.39 5.85 11.82
C GLN A 65 -2.58 5.09 10.51
N MET A 66 -1.97 3.91 10.42
CA MET A 66 -2.16 3.06 9.23
C MET A 66 -3.63 2.63 9.10
N GLY A 67 -4.30 2.37 10.19
CA GLY A 67 -5.73 2.06 10.21
C GLY A 67 -6.57 3.20 9.63
N LEU A 68 -6.26 4.43 9.98
CA LEU A 68 -6.98 5.60 9.45
C LEU A 68 -6.77 5.75 7.93
N VAL A 69 -5.56 5.54 7.45
CA VAL A 69 -5.28 5.58 6.02
C VAL A 69 -6.03 4.46 5.29
N ALA A 70 -6.05 3.27 5.86
CA ALA A 70 -6.78 2.14 5.30
C ALA A 70 -8.29 2.42 5.25
N GLN A 71 -8.86 2.96 6.31
CA GLN A 71 -10.28 3.34 6.35
C GLN A 71 -10.60 4.39 5.29
N ALA A 72 -9.74 5.39 5.13
CA ALA A 72 -9.93 6.42 4.10
C ALA A 72 -9.86 5.83 2.70
N THR A 73 -8.98 4.86 2.48
CA THR A 73 -8.86 4.17 1.20
C THR A 73 -10.13 3.36 0.88
N VAL A 74 -10.65 2.63 1.87
CA VAL A 74 -11.90 1.88 1.71
C VAL A 74 -13.05 2.84 1.38
N ALA A 75 -13.14 3.97 2.08
CA ALA A 75 -14.19 4.96 1.84
C ALA A 75 -14.08 5.57 0.44
N ALA A 76 -12.86 5.87 -0.01
CA ALA A 76 -12.65 6.41 -1.36
C ALA A 76 -13.06 5.43 -2.47
N LEU A 77 -13.03 4.14 -2.20
CA LEU A 77 -13.34 3.09 -3.18
C LEU A 77 -14.65 2.36 -2.85
N VAL A 78 -15.53 2.97 -2.07
CA VAL A 78 -16.73 2.32 -1.55
C VAL A 78 -17.69 1.84 -2.66
N HIS A 79 -17.69 2.51 -3.81
CA HIS A 79 -18.55 2.13 -4.94
C HIS A 79 -17.89 1.14 -5.91
N GLU A 80 -16.66 0.74 -5.62
CA GLU A 80 -15.91 -0.17 -6.46
C GLU A 80 -15.90 -1.57 -5.86
N LYS A 81 -15.91 -2.58 -6.74
CA LYS A 81 -15.62 -3.94 -6.31
C LYS A 81 -14.12 -4.09 -6.22
N CYS A 82 -13.60 -4.09 -5.02
CA CYS A 82 -12.16 -4.15 -4.83
C CYS A 82 -11.76 -5.06 -3.68
N TYR A 83 -10.52 -5.53 -3.76
CA TYR A 83 -9.86 -6.26 -2.70
C TYR A 83 -8.57 -5.53 -2.38
N MET A 84 -8.24 -5.41 -1.11
CA MET A 84 -7.07 -4.66 -0.66
C MET A 84 -6.33 -5.43 0.43
N GLY A 85 -5.02 -5.22 0.49
CA GLY A 85 -4.17 -5.78 1.52
C GLY A 85 -3.07 -4.81 1.92
N TYR A 86 -2.73 -4.82 3.19
CA TYR A 86 -1.61 -4.03 3.70
C TYR A 86 -0.32 -4.84 3.53
N ALA A 87 0.62 -4.30 2.77
CA ALA A 87 1.85 -5.01 2.39
C ALA A 87 3.05 -4.71 3.28
N GLY A 88 2.90 -3.83 4.27
CA GLY A 88 4.04 -3.29 5.02
C GLY A 88 4.61 -2.05 4.34
N ASP A 89 5.57 -1.42 4.97
CA ASP A 89 6.22 -0.18 4.48
C ASP A 89 5.25 0.95 4.12
N GLY A 90 4.08 0.99 4.76
CA GLY A 90 3.08 2.01 4.47
C GLY A 90 2.41 1.84 3.12
N ILE A 91 2.38 0.62 2.56
CA ILE A 91 1.84 0.35 1.23
C ILE A 91 0.61 -0.53 1.35
N ILE A 92 -0.51 -0.04 0.82
CA ILE A 92 -1.73 -0.83 0.63
C ILE A 92 -1.80 -1.16 -0.85
N VAL A 93 -1.86 -2.44 -1.18
CA VAL A 93 -2.07 -2.90 -2.55
C VAL A 93 -3.51 -3.30 -2.74
N GLY A 94 -3.99 -3.21 -3.97
CA GLY A 94 -5.34 -3.62 -4.25
C GLY A 94 -5.62 -3.83 -5.72
N THR A 95 -6.81 -4.37 -5.95
CA THR A 95 -7.35 -4.53 -7.28
C THR A 95 -8.78 -4.03 -7.30
N VAL A 96 -9.12 -3.27 -8.33
CA VAL A 96 -10.51 -2.91 -8.64
C VAL A 96 -10.95 -3.80 -9.80
N ILE A 97 -11.97 -4.62 -9.56
CA ILE A 97 -12.51 -5.51 -10.58
C ILE A 97 -13.55 -4.74 -11.38
N GLY A 98 -13.28 -4.56 -12.66
CA GLY A 98 -14.16 -3.81 -13.55
C GLY A 98 -13.43 -3.41 -14.82
N ARG A 99 -14.21 -3.12 -15.85
CA ARG A 99 -13.68 -2.75 -17.18
C ARG A 99 -13.29 -1.28 -17.28
N HIS A 100 -13.83 -0.45 -16.42
CA HIS A 100 -13.49 0.97 -16.41
C HIS A 100 -12.08 1.17 -15.86
N ARG A 101 -11.46 2.25 -16.26
CA ARG A 101 -10.13 2.61 -15.74
C ARG A 101 -10.28 3.47 -14.49
N ILE A 102 -9.59 3.10 -13.45
CA ILE A 102 -9.50 3.97 -12.27
C ILE A 102 -8.55 5.13 -12.57
N LYS A 103 -8.78 6.23 -11.88
CA LYS A 103 -7.95 7.43 -11.97
C LYS A 103 -7.19 7.62 -10.67
N PRO A 104 -5.91 7.27 -10.62
CA PRO A 104 -5.15 7.34 -9.36
C PRO A 104 -5.19 8.72 -8.71
N ASP A 105 -5.13 9.78 -9.50
CA ASP A 105 -5.14 11.15 -8.97
C ASP A 105 -6.44 11.48 -8.26
N GLU A 106 -7.57 11.02 -8.77
CA GLU A 106 -8.87 11.22 -8.14
C GLU A 106 -8.98 10.44 -6.83
N ILE A 107 -8.53 9.19 -6.83
CA ILE A 107 -8.51 8.36 -5.62
C ILE A 107 -7.63 9.00 -4.56
N GLN A 108 -6.46 9.50 -4.95
CA GLN A 108 -5.55 10.19 -4.04
C GLN A 108 -6.21 11.41 -3.41
N LYS A 109 -6.86 12.24 -4.19
CA LYS A 109 -7.58 13.41 -3.69
C LYS A 109 -8.69 13.03 -2.73
N ASP A 110 -9.44 11.99 -3.06
CA ASP A 110 -10.53 11.52 -2.20
C ASP A 110 -9.99 11.03 -0.85
N ILE A 111 -8.90 10.28 -0.85
CA ILE A 111 -8.26 9.82 0.40
C ILE A 111 -7.79 11.02 1.21
N GLU A 112 -7.09 11.94 0.60
CA GLU A 112 -6.58 13.15 1.27
C GLU A 112 -7.71 14.00 1.85
N ASN A 113 -8.80 14.14 1.11
CA ASN A 113 -9.98 14.88 1.58
C ASN A 113 -10.62 14.21 2.79
N ILE A 114 -10.77 12.88 2.75
CA ILE A 114 -11.34 12.14 3.88
C ILE A 114 -10.46 12.29 5.11
N LEU A 115 -9.15 12.16 4.97
CA LEU A 115 -8.21 12.30 6.08
C LEU A 115 -8.24 13.73 6.65
N SER A 116 -8.44 14.74 5.82
CA SER A 116 -8.51 16.13 6.25
C SER A 116 -9.80 16.47 7.00
N HIS A 117 -10.93 15.92 6.52
CA HIS A 117 -12.25 16.28 7.06
C HIS A 117 -12.55 15.65 8.41
N ASP A 118 -12.00 14.49 8.68
CA ASP A 118 -12.27 13.76 9.92
C ASP A 118 -11.57 14.37 11.15
N GLY A 119 -10.90 15.50 11.00
CA GLY A 119 -10.16 16.10 12.10
C GLY A 119 -9.04 15.21 12.61
N THR A 120 -8.88 14.07 11.99
CA THR A 120 -7.85 13.10 12.26
C THR A 120 -6.65 13.37 11.38
N ALA A 121 -6.32 14.65 11.21
CA ALA A 121 -5.07 14.95 10.57
C ALA A 121 -4.00 14.08 11.24
N VAL A 122 -3.50 13.14 10.48
CA VAL A 122 -2.53 12.19 10.96
C VAL A 122 -1.24 12.99 11.17
N ARG A 123 -1.16 13.64 12.30
CA ARG A 123 0.04 14.36 12.69
C ARG A 123 0.74 13.53 13.74
N ILE A 124 1.86 13.00 13.37
CA ILE A 124 2.71 12.28 14.30
C ILE A 124 3.92 13.14 14.54
N GLY A 125 4.17 13.45 15.82
CA GLY A 125 5.36 14.16 16.19
C GLY A 125 5.47 15.57 15.60
N GLY A 126 4.35 16.26 15.41
CA GLY A 126 4.31 17.68 15.08
C GLY A 126 4.11 18.00 13.60
N ASP A 127 4.98 17.63 12.69
CA ASP A 127 4.97 18.24 11.36
C ASP A 127 4.83 17.26 10.18
N PHE A 128 4.61 15.97 10.43
CA PHE A 128 4.47 15.02 9.32
C PHE A 128 3.06 15.06 8.76
N SER A 129 2.95 15.49 7.52
CA SER A 129 1.68 15.41 6.80
C SER A 129 1.46 13.98 6.33
N THR A 130 0.21 13.56 6.30
CA THR A 130 -0.19 12.29 5.71
C THR A 130 -0.46 12.44 4.23
N ASP A 131 0.54 12.87 3.53
CA ASP A 131 0.46 12.82 2.08
C ASP A 131 0.49 11.37 1.65
N VAL A 132 -0.48 10.99 0.86
CA VAL A 132 -0.51 9.67 0.26
C VAL A 132 -0.23 9.79 -1.23
N THR A 133 0.34 8.75 -1.80
CA THR A 133 0.54 8.65 -3.24
C THR A 133 -0.22 7.42 -3.72
N VAL A 134 -1.08 7.59 -4.71
CA VAL A 134 -1.79 6.47 -5.33
C VAL A 134 -1.17 6.23 -6.70
N LYS A 135 -0.75 4.98 -6.92
CA LYS A 135 -0.13 4.56 -8.17
C LYS A 135 -0.97 3.48 -8.85
N LEU A 136 -1.12 3.60 -10.16
CA LEU A 136 -1.62 2.50 -10.96
C LEU A 136 -0.44 1.56 -11.24
N VAL A 137 -0.53 0.34 -10.74
CA VAL A 137 0.55 -0.65 -10.89
C VAL A 137 0.52 -1.25 -12.29
N SER A 138 -0.67 -1.48 -12.81
CA SER A 138 -0.84 -1.99 -14.17
C SER A 138 -2.24 -1.66 -14.71
N ASN A 139 -2.28 -1.35 -15.99
CA ASN A 139 -3.52 -1.14 -16.77
C ASN A 139 -3.81 -2.26 -17.76
N GLN A 140 -3.17 -3.38 -17.61
CA GLN A 140 -3.48 -4.57 -18.39
C GLN A 140 -4.92 -5.00 -18.08
N ARG A 141 -5.65 -5.49 -19.10
CA ARG A 141 -7.09 -5.66 -18.98
C ARG A 141 -7.53 -7.02 -18.46
N LEU A 142 -6.75 -8.05 -18.69
CA LEU A 142 -7.14 -9.40 -18.34
C LEU A 142 -6.13 -10.01 -17.39
N TRP A 143 -6.64 -10.38 -16.22
CA TRP A 143 -5.83 -10.93 -15.15
C TRP A 143 -6.43 -12.21 -14.63
N SER A 144 -5.60 -13.19 -14.32
CA SER A 144 -5.95 -14.23 -13.35
C SER A 144 -5.56 -13.72 -11.96
N GLY A 145 -6.15 -14.32 -10.91
CA GLY A 145 -5.75 -13.98 -9.54
C GLY A 145 -4.24 -14.18 -9.30
N LEU A 146 -3.68 -15.26 -9.86
CA LEU A 146 -2.25 -15.55 -9.72
C LEU A 146 -1.38 -14.51 -10.42
N SER A 147 -1.70 -14.16 -11.65
CA SER A 147 -0.89 -13.18 -12.39
C SER A 147 -0.96 -11.79 -11.74
N ALA A 148 -2.11 -11.42 -11.21
CA ALA A 148 -2.26 -10.17 -10.48
C ALA A 148 -1.39 -10.16 -9.21
N CYS A 149 -1.40 -11.24 -8.43
CA CYS A 149 -0.56 -11.36 -7.24
C CYS A 149 0.93 -11.26 -7.59
N ASN A 150 1.36 -11.95 -8.64
CA ASN A 150 2.77 -11.93 -9.06
C ASN A 150 3.19 -10.51 -9.48
N THR A 151 2.34 -9.81 -10.21
CA THR A 151 2.63 -8.43 -10.63
C THR A 151 2.72 -7.49 -9.43
N LEU A 152 1.82 -7.63 -8.46
CA LEU A 152 1.87 -6.84 -7.24
C LEU A 152 3.11 -7.16 -6.41
N ARG A 153 3.52 -8.42 -6.32
CA ARG A 153 4.76 -8.80 -5.62
C ARG A 153 5.99 -8.20 -6.28
N ASP A 154 6.05 -8.21 -7.61
CA ASP A 154 7.16 -7.58 -8.34
C ASP A 154 7.21 -6.08 -8.06
N PHE A 155 6.05 -5.42 -8.06
CA PHE A 155 5.95 -4.01 -7.70
C PHE A 155 6.48 -3.76 -6.27
N LEU A 156 6.02 -4.56 -5.31
CA LEU A 156 6.45 -4.43 -3.92
C LEU A 156 7.96 -4.65 -3.76
N GLY A 157 8.52 -5.59 -4.47
CA GLY A 157 9.96 -5.84 -4.42
C GLY A 157 10.79 -4.65 -4.88
N ARG A 158 10.28 -3.85 -5.80
CA ARG A 158 10.94 -2.61 -6.24
C ARG A 158 10.75 -1.45 -5.27
N GLU A 159 9.57 -1.38 -4.63
CA GLU A 159 9.21 -0.25 -3.77
C GLU A 159 9.76 -0.37 -2.35
N THR A 160 9.98 -1.58 -1.86
CA THR A 160 10.36 -1.81 -0.46
C THR A 160 11.85 -1.88 -0.22
N VAL A 161 12.67 -1.65 -1.23
CA VAL A 161 14.13 -1.60 -1.04
C VAL A 161 14.48 -0.38 -0.20
N PRO A 162 15.22 -0.53 0.92
CA PRO A 162 15.62 0.61 1.75
C PRO A 162 16.40 1.64 0.94
N ASP A 163 16.03 2.92 1.08
CA ASP A 163 16.63 4.00 0.30
C ASP A 163 18.15 4.06 0.46
N SER A 164 18.65 3.96 1.68
CA SER A 164 20.08 3.99 1.94
C SER A 164 20.81 2.84 1.26
N ALA A 165 20.30 1.64 1.38
CA ALA A 165 20.89 0.46 0.76
C ALA A 165 20.75 0.50 -0.76
N SER A 166 19.61 0.96 -1.27
CA SER A 166 19.40 1.05 -2.71
C SER A 166 20.30 2.12 -3.34
N THR A 167 20.47 3.25 -2.68
CA THR A 167 21.33 4.31 -3.19
C THR A 167 22.77 3.84 -3.30
N ASP A 168 23.30 3.26 -2.25
CA ASP A 168 24.69 2.77 -2.24
C ASP A 168 24.88 1.67 -3.29
N ARG A 169 23.93 0.75 -3.37
CA ARG A 169 24.01 -0.34 -4.33
C ARG A 169 23.86 0.15 -5.76
N THR A 170 22.97 1.09 -5.98
CA THR A 170 22.73 1.64 -7.31
C THR A 170 23.99 2.32 -7.83
N ASP A 171 24.65 3.11 -6.99
CA ASP A 171 25.89 3.75 -7.36
C ASP A 171 26.99 2.72 -7.68
N GLY A 172 27.12 1.70 -6.84
CA GLY A 172 28.08 0.64 -7.06
C GLY A 172 27.83 -0.14 -8.34
N TYR A 173 26.57 -0.45 -8.63
CA TYR A 173 26.22 -1.16 -9.85
C TYR A 173 26.39 -0.31 -11.09
N ALA A 174 26.08 0.97 -11.00
CA ALA A 174 26.29 1.89 -12.11
C ALA A 174 27.79 1.97 -12.46
N GLU A 175 28.65 2.06 -11.48
CA GLU A 175 30.10 2.06 -11.68
C GLU A 175 30.58 0.77 -12.32
N LEU A 176 30.10 -0.37 -11.85
CA LEU A 176 30.45 -1.67 -12.42
C LEU A 176 29.95 -1.82 -13.85
N ALA A 177 28.74 -1.37 -14.11
CA ALA A 177 28.19 -1.41 -15.46
C ALA A 177 28.99 -0.54 -16.42
N ASP A 178 29.40 0.64 -15.98
CA ASP A 178 30.21 1.54 -16.79
C ASP A 178 31.64 1.00 -16.98
N GLY A 179 32.13 0.25 -16.03
CA GLY A 179 33.44 -0.39 -16.11
C GLY A 179 33.50 -1.64 -16.98
N LEU A 180 32.34 -2.12 -17.37
CA LEU A 180 32.25 -3.29 -18.25
C LEU A 180 32.10 -2.90 -19.71
#